data_ebc2102f6be752b7195b077219025700
#
_entry.id   ebc2102f6be752b7195b077219025700
#
_cell.length_a   1.000
_cell.length_b   1.000
_cell.length_c   1.000
_cell.angle_alpha   90.00
_cell.angle_beta   90.00
_cell.angle_gamma   90.00
#
_symmetry.space_group_name_H-M   'P 1'
#
loop_
_entity.id
_entity.type
_entity.pdbx_description
1 polymer ?
#
loop_
_entity_poly.entity_id
_entity_poly.type
_entity_poly.pdbx_seq_one_letter_code
_entity_poly.pdbx_strand_id
1 'polypeptide(L)'
;DTSPAHAGSDRIAEAIRYMNRHLFEELSVQEVAASVALSSSHFSRQFKAKTGYPPYEYIILRRIDKAKYLLTSTQLSVKEIAYATGYNSEENFIHSFRSNVGIAPGLFRKHPI
;
A
#
# COMPACT_ATOMS: atom_id res chain seq x y z
N ASP A 1 -22.42 -4.51 -20.34
CA ASP A 1 -21.96 -5.56 -20.60
C ASP A 1 -20.58 -5.85 -20.37
N THR A 2 -20.24 -6.87 -20.02
CA THR A 2 -19.02 -7.15 -19.56
C THR A 2 -18.51 -8.20 -20.37
N SER A 3 -17.77 -7.89 -21.34
CA SER A 3 -17.12 -8.93 -22.10
C SER A 3 -16.05 -9.56 -21.25
N PRO A 4 -15.70 -10.79 -21.52
CA PRO A 4 -14.63 -11.47 -20.79
C PRO A 4 -13.30 -10.77 -20.92
N ALA A 5 -13.09 -10.08 -22.01
CA ALA A 5 -11.85 -9.35 -22.21
C ALA A 5 -11.74 -8.20 -21.21
N HIS A 6 -12.86 -7.62 -20.87
CA HIS A 6 -12.87 -6.57 -19.87
C HIS A 6 -12.75 -7.12 -18.48
N ALA A 7 -13.27 -8.29 -18.23
CA ALA A 7 -13.35 -8.83 -16.89
C ALA A 7 -11.98 -8.87 -16.19
N GLY A 8 -10.94 -9.30 -16.91
CA GLY A 8 -9.62 -9.36 -16.32
C GLY A 8 -9.04 -8.00 -16.00
N SER A 9 -9.18 -7.08 -16.94
CA SER A 9 -8.72 -5.71 -16.76
C SER A 9 -9.51 -5.02 -15.67
N ASP A 10 -10.83 -5.22 -15.71
CA ASP A 10 -11.71 -4.62 -14.72
C ASP A 10 -11.42 -5.12 -13.31
N ARG A 11 -11.06 -6.39 -13.18
CA ARG A 11 -10.76 -6.95 -11.86
C ARG A 11 -9.55 -6.28 -11.23
N ILE A 12 -8.51 -6.05 -12.01
CA ILE A 12 -7.33 -5.38 -11.46
C ILE A 12 -7.66 -3.93 -11.12
N ALA A 13 -8.42 -3.23 -11.97
CA ALA A 13 -8.83 -1.88 -11.68
C ALA A 13 -9.71 -1.81 -10.44
N GLU A 14 -10.62 -2.78 -10.29
CA GLU A 14 -11.46 -2.85 -9.10
C GLU A 14 -10.64 -3.13 -7.85
N ALA A 15 -9.64 -4.00 -7.98
CA ALA A 15 -8.76 -4.31 -6.87
C ALA A 15 -8.00 -3.08 -6.42
N ILE A 16 -7.52 -2.29 -7.37
CA ILE A 16 -6.81 -1.05 -7.04
C ILE A 16 -7.73 -0.08 -6.31
N ARG A 17 -8.99 0.03 -6.77
CA ARG A 17 -9.95 0.88 -6.07
C ARG A 17 -10.22 0.39 -4.65
N TYR A 18 -10.33 -0.93 -4.48
CA TYR A 18 -10.51 -1.51 -3.16
C TYR A 18 -9.30 -1.20 -2.28
N MET A 19 -8.09 -1.40 -2.81
CA MET A 19 -6.87 -1.10 -2.09
C MET A 19 -6.80 0.37 -1.67
N ASN A 20 -7.16 1.26 -2.57
CA ASN A 20 -7.12 2.69 -2.27
C ASN A 20 -8.12 3.09 -1.20
N ARG A 21 -9.30 2.45 -1.17
CA ARG A 21 -10.29 2.74 -0.14
C ARG A 21 -9.87 2.26 1.23
N HIS A 22 -9.11 1.17 1.28
CA HIS A 22 -8.73 0.54 2.54
C HIS A 22 -7.24 0.61 2.81
N LEU A 23 -6.53 1.48 2.10
CA LEU A 23 -5.08 1.53 2.11
C LEU A 23 -4.49 1.75 3.49
N PHE A 24 -5.14 2.58 4.29
CA PHE A 24 -4.64 2.95 5.60
C PHE A 24 -5.35 2.20 6.73
N GLU A 25 -5.97 1.09 6.38
CA GLU A 25 -6.58 0.18 7.33
C GLU A 25 -5.80 -1.12 7.30
N GLU A 26 -6.17 -2.04 8.16
CA GLU A 26 -5.59 -3.37 8.11
C GLU A 26 -6.03 -4.03 6.81
N LEU A 27 -5.09 -4.38 5.97
CA LEU A 27 -5.38 -4.86 4.63
C LEU A 27 -4.44 -5.99 4.25
N SER A 28 -4.98 -7.09 3.73
CA SER A 28 -4.15 -8.19 3.25
C SER A 28 -4.36 -8.42 1.75
N VAL A 29 -3.34 -8.99 1.12
CA VAL A 29 -3.44 -9.33 -0.30
C VAL A 29 -4.56 -10.34 -0.52
N GLN A 30 -4.79 -11.25 0.44
CA GLN A 30 -5.87 -12.23 0.34
C GLN A 30 -7.24 -11.56 0.31
N GLU A 31 -7.43 -10.54 1.14
CA GLU A 31 -8.69 -9.80 1.14
C GLU A 31 -8.92 -9.11 -0.20
N VAL A 32 -7.88 -8.49 -0.74
CA VAL A 32 -8.01 -7.80 -2.01
C VAL A 32 -8.35 -8.80 -3.13
N ALA A 33 -7.64 -9.92 -3.17
CA ALA A 33 -7.91 -10.94 -4.18
C ALA A 33 -9.34 -11.46 -4.07
N ALA A 34 -9.79 -11.71 -2.86
CA ALA A 34 -11.15 -12.21 -2.63
C ALA A 34 -12.19 -11.21 -3.09
N SER A 35 -11.91 -9.92 -2.93
CA SER A 35 -12.86 -8.88 -3.31
C SER A 35 -13.14 -8.86 -4.81
N VAL A 36 -12.25 -9.45 -5.61
CA VAL A 36 -12.43 -9.54 -7.05
C VAL A 36 -12.51 -11.00 -7.52
N ALA A 37 -12.81 -11.91 -6.58
CA ALA A 37 -13.07 -13.33 -6.87
C ALA A 37 -11.88 -14.04 -7.51
N LEU A 38 -10.67 -13.72 -7.05
CA LEU A 38 -9.46 -14.38 -7.53
C LEU A 38 -8.72 -15.01 -6.36
N SER A 39 -7.97 -16.08 -6.63
CA SER A 39 -7.07 -16.61 -5.64
C SER A 39 -5.89 -15.63 -5.47
N SER A 40 -5.23 -15.70 -4.32
CA SER A 40 -4.08 -14.83 -4.06
C SER A 40 -2.98 -14.99 -5.11
N SER A 41 -2.69 -16.23 -5.49
CA SER A 41 -1.65 -16.49 -6.48
C SER A 41 -2.00 -15.91 -7.85
N HIS A 42 -3.22 -16.15 -8.29
CA HIS A 42 -3.66 -15.68 -9.58
C HIS A 42 -3.70 -14.16 -9.61
N PHE A 43 -4.25 -13.59 -8.54
CA PHE A 43 -4.33 -12.14 -8.40
C PHE A 43 -2.93 -11.53 -8.43
N SER A 44 -2.00 -12.08 -7.68
CA SER A 44 -0.64 -11.52 -7.59
C SER A 44 0.05 -11.51 -8.95
N ARG A 45 -0.11 -12.60 -9.72
CA ARG A 45 0.50 -12.66 -11.04
C ARG A 45 -0.09 -11.62 -11.98
N GLN A 46 -1.43 -11.51 -12.00
CA GLN A 46 -2.09 -10.55 -12.87
C GLN A 46 -1.78 -9.12 -12.47
N PHE A 47 -1.75 -8.87 -11.16
CA PHE A 47 -1.48 -7.54 -10.64
C PHE A 47 -0.08 -7.09 -11.03
N LYS A 48 0.90 -7.96 -10.84
CA LYS A 48 2.29 -7.63 -11.19
C LYS A 48 2.44 -7.42 -12.69
N ALA A 49 1.78 -8.23 -13.49
CA ALA A 49 1.83 -8.07 -14.94
C ALA A 49 1.27 -6.73 -15.38
N LYS A 50 0.24 -6.25 -14.69
CA LYS A 50 -0.44 -5.02 -15.05
C LYS A 50 0.24 -3.78 -14.50
N THR A 51 0.74 -3.83 -13.26
CA THR A 51 1.26 -2.66 -12.58
C THR A 51 2.79 -2.62 -12.49
N GLY A 52 3.44 -3.75 -12.67
CA GLY A 52 4.89 -3.85 -12.50
C GLY A 52 5.31 -4.18 -11.08
N TYR A 53 4.37 -4.24 -10.14
CA TYR A 53 4.67 -4.49 -8.73
C TYR A 53 3.82 -5.62 -8.17
N PRO A 54 4.38 -6.46 -7.28
CA PRO A 54 3.53 -7.37 -6.51
C PRO A 54 2.54 -6.56 -5.66
N PRO A 55 1.35 -7.09 -5.40
CA PRO A 55 0.34 -6.33 -4.65
C PRO A 55 0.80 -5.83 -3.29
N TYR A 56 1.52 -6.67 -2.53
CA TYR A 56 1.99 -6.27 -1.20
C TYR A 56 2.95 -5.09 -1.29
N GLU A 57 3.88 -5.14 -2.24
CA GLU A 57 4.82 -4.05 -2.46
C GLU A 57 4.11 -2.76 -2.83
N TYR A 58 3.09 -2.88 -3.67
CA TYR A 58 2.30 -1.73 -4.07
C TYR A 58 1.65 -1.05 -2.86
N ILE A 59 1.07 -1.86 -1.97
CA ILE A 59 0.46 -1.33 -0.74
C ILE A 59 1.50 -0.60 0.10
N ILE A 60 2.66 -1.22 0.29
CA ILE A 60 3.72 -0.63 1.11
C ILE A 60 4.18 0.70 0.52
N LEU A 61 4.44 0.73 -0.79
CA LEU A 61 4.92 1.96 -1.43
C LEU A 61 3.91 3.09 -1.30
N ARG A 62 2.62 2.78 -1.43
CA ARG A 62 1.59 3.80 -1.29
C ARG A 62 1.49 4.31 0.13
N ARG A 63 1.65 3.43 1.12
CA ARG A 63 1.65 3.83 2.53
C ARG A 63 2.86 4.70 2.84
N ILE A 64 4.01 4.36 2.29
CA ILE A 64 5.23 5.14 2.49
C ILE A 64 5.09 6.54 1.88
N ASP A 65 4.48 6.63 0.70
CA ASP A 65 4.24 7.94 0.09
C ASP A 65 3.39 8.83 0.99
N LYS A 66 2.33 8.27 1.57
CA LYS A 66 1.50 9.04 2.49
C LYS A 66 2.27 9.44 3.73
N ALA A 67 3.11 8.52 4.24
CA ALA A 67 3.92 8.81 5.41
C ALA A 67 4.88 9.97 5.15
N LYS A 68 5.52 9.98 3.99
CA LYS A 68 6.42 11.08 3.62
C LYS A 68 5.67 12.41 3.63
N TYR A 69 4.48 12.41 3.07
CA TYR A 69 3.65 13.61 3.04
C TYR A 69 3.32 14.08 4.46
N LEU A 70 2.91 13.16 5.34
CA LEU A 70 2.55 13.52 6.71
C LEU A 70 3.77 13.98 7.52
N LEU A 71 4.92 13.36 7.28
CA LEU A 71 6.15 13.76 7.98
C LEU A 71 6.56 15.19 7.65
N THR A 72 6.35 15.61 6.41
CA THR A 72 6.83 16.93 5.98
C THR A 72 5.75 18.01 6.04
N SER A 73 4.49 17.64 6.16
CA SER A 73 3.42 18.62 6.13
C SER A 73 2.61 18.72 7.41
N THR A 74 2.90 17.88 8.42
CA THR A 74 2.16 17.93 9.69
C THR A 74 3.11 17.82 10.86
N GLN A 75 2.56 18.06 12.08
CA GLN A 75 3.29 17.89 13.32
C GLN A 75 2.98 16.56 14.00
N LEU A 76 2.31 15.65 13.29
CA LEU A 76 1.98 14.35 13.86
C LEU A 76 3.24 13.60 14.27
N SER A 77 3.18 12.86 15.36
CA SER A 77 4.31 12.07 15.81
C SER A 77 4.53 10.89 14.85
N VAL A 78 5.72 10.31 14.91
CA VAL A 78 6.02 9.12 14.11
C VAL A 78 5.04 8.01 14.46
N LYS A 79 4.70 7.86 15.74
CA LYS A 79 3.73 6.87 16.17
C LYS A 79 2.35 7.11 15.57
N GLU A 80 1.91 8.36 15.59
CA GLU A 80 0.62 8.72 15.02
C GLU A 80 0.60 8.45 13.51
N ILE A 81 1.70 8.77 12.83
CA ILE A 81 1.79 8.52 11.40
C ILE A 81 1.77 7.03 11.09
N ALA A 82 2.42 6.21 11.95
CA ALA A 82 2.40 4.77 11.78
C ALA A 82 0.98 4.25 11.70
N TYR A 83 0.15 4.62 12.67
CA TYR A 83 -1.23 4.15 12.69
C TYR A 83 -2.07 4.79 11.60
N ALA A 84 -1.82 6.05 11.30
CA ALA A 84 -2.58 6.74 10.25
C ALA A 84 -2.33 6.15 8.86
N THR A 85 -1.20 5.48 8.68
CA THR A 85 -0.86 4.91 7.37
C THR A 85 -1.09 3.39 7.31
N GLY A 86 -1.74 2.82 8.33
CA GLY A 86 -2.19 1.44 8.26
C GLY A 86 -1.29 0.41 8.92
N TYR A 87 -0.25 0.85 9.62
CA TYR A 87 0.61 -0.09 10.33
C TYR A 87 0.03 -0.38 11.71
N ASN A 88 0.29 -1.58 12.20
CA ASN A 88 -0.24 -1.97 13.50
C ASN A 88 0.71 -1.69 14.66
N SER A 89 1.89 -1.16 14.38
CA SER A 89 2.81 -0.73 15.42
C SER A 89 3.78 0.30 14.85
N GLU A 90 4.31 1.12 15.73
CA GLU A 90 5.31 2.10 15.37
C GLU A 90 6.58 1.41 14.87
N GLU A 91 6.94 0.30 15.50
CA GLU A 91 8.15 -0.44 15.12
C GLU A 91 8.06 -0.98 13.70
N ASN A 92 6.91 -1.55 13.36
CA ASN A 92 6.72 -2.08 12.00
C ASN A 92 6.79 -0.98 10.98
N PHE A 93 6.21 0.17 11.29
CA PHE A 93 6.27 1.33 10.41
C PHE A 93 7.71 1.79 10.20
N ILE A 94 8.45 1.96 11.31
CA ILE A 94 9.84 2.44 11.22
C ILE A 94 10.67 1.49 10.38
N HIS A 95 10.50 0.19 10.60
CA HIS A 95 11.24 -0.80 9.83
C HIS A 95 10.92 -0.72 8.34
N SER A 96 9.64 -0.65 8.02
CA SER A 96 9.18 -0.57 6.64
C SER A 96 9.67 0.71 5.95
N PHE A 97 9.55 1.84 6.66
CA PHE A 97 9.98 3.12 6.12
C PHE A 97 11.49 3.10 5.83
N ARG A 98 12.27 2.64 6.78
CA ARG A 98 13.70 2.58 6.63
C ARG A 98 14.12 1.66 5.48
N SER A 99 13.48 0.51 5.38
CA SER A 99 13.77 -0.45 4.32
C SER A 99 13.49 0.13 2.94
N ASN A 100 12.45 0.94 2.82
CA ASN A 100 12.03 1.46 1.52
C ASN A 100 12.61 2.82 1.18
N VAL A 101 12.94 3.62 2.17
CA VAL A 101 13.44 4.99 1.95
C VAL A 101 14.93 5.11 2.19
N GLY A 102 15.48 4.26 3.06
CA GLY A 102 16.90 4.26 3.36
C GLY A 102 17.26 4.95 4.67
N ILE A 103 16.37 5.76 5.24
CA ILE A 103 16.60 6.42 6.51
C ILE A 103 15.36 6.36 7.36
N ALA A 104 15.52 6.57 8.65
CA ALA A 104 14.39 6.51 9.60
C ALA A 104 13.43 7.69 9.38
N PRO A 105 12.14 7.52 9.73
CA PRO A 105 11.16 8.58 9.53
C PRO A 105 11.51 9.88 10.24
N GLY A 106 12.03 9.80 11.47
CA GLY A 106 12.40 11.01 12.20
C GLY A 106 13.49 11.79 11.51
N LEU A 107 14.44 11.08 10.94
CA LEU A 107 15.53 11.73 10.20
C LEU A 107 15.01 12.30 8.88
N PHE A 108 14.12 11.58 8.22
CA PHE A 108 13.50 12.06 6.99
C PHE A 108 12.76 13.36 7.23
N ARG A 109 12.06 13.47 8.37
CA ARG A 109 11.34 14.71 8.70
C ARG A 109 12.26 15.90 8.76
N LYS A 110 13.46 15.71 9.33
CA LYS A 110 14.44 16.78 9.45
C LYS A 110 15.13 17.08 8.12
N HIS A 111 15.38 16.06 7.36
CA HIS A 111 16.11 16.18 6.09
C HIS A 111 15.41 15.39 5.00
N PRO A 112 14.30 15.91 4.47
CA PRO A 112 13.59 15.19 3.41
C PRO A 112 14.46 15.02 2.18
N ILE A 113 14.33 13.85 1.56
CA ILE A 113 15.11 13.55 0.35
C ILE A 113 14.19 13.19 -0.80
#